data_dfe3f2b8230423a4ac33fa1b611fdf1e
#
_entry.id   dfe3f2b8230423a4ac33fa1b611fdf1e
#
_cell.length_a   1.000
_cell.length_b   1.000
_cell.length_c   1.000
_cell.angle_alpha   90.00
_cell.angle_beta   90.00
_cell.angle_gamma   90.00
#
_symmetry.space_group_name_H-M   'P 1'
#
loop_
_entity.id
_entity.type
_entity.pdbx_description
1 polymer ?
#
loop_
_entity_poly.entity_id
_entity_poly.type
_entity_poly.pdbx_seq_one_letter_code
_entity_poly.pdbx_strand_id
1 'polypeptide(L)'
;MPVTTTRPTDSDQATRLAPVSWKMPVTGVVVVLLTALMAATADGSTRFQLATGADFFKLPDLTLPALPVIVVMILAALAATGLAFRQKLTGVKIPAWVTATMGIAFVVSFLTWAGAGRNTLIPLVTILASTVALSVPLVFGGLAGVVGERSGTINIAIEGQLLGGAFFAAVAASLTSNPWVGLLAAPFAGMLVALLLALFGLRYRVSVLDRKSVV
;
A
#
# COMPACT_ATOMS: atom_id res chain seq x y z
N MET A 1 -12.69 36.13 -46.73
CA MET A 1 -11.75 34.97 -46.55
C MET A 1 -11.96 34.44 -45.13
N PRO A 2 -12.45 33.21 -44.97
CA PRO A 2 -12.62 32.63 -43.63
C PRO A 2 -11.26 32.19 -43.08
N VAL A 3 -10.90 32.70 -41.90
CA VAL A 3 -9.72 32.27 -41.17
C VAL A 3 -9.98 30.88 -40.62
N THR A 4 -9.32 29.89 -41.19
CA THR A 4 -9.35 28.51 -40.71
C THR A 4 -8.47 28.46 -39.46
N THR A 5 -9.08 28.54 -38.29
CA THR A 5 -8.42 28.21 -37.05
C THR A 5 -8.21 26.69 -37.01
N THR A 6 -7.01 26.25 -37.35
CA THR A 6 -6.59 24.85 -37.18
C THR A 6 -6.54 24.56 -35.67
N ARG A 7 -7.49 23.74 -35.22
CA ARG A 7 -7.46 23.15 -33.87
C ARG A 7 -6.17 22.35 -33.73
N PRO A 8 -5.37 22.55 -32.66
CA PRO A 8 -4.20 21.73 -32.44
C PRO A 8 -4.64 20.27 -32.39
N THR A 9 -4.00 19.44 -33.19
CA THR A 9 -4.25 18.00 -33.21
C THR A 9 -3.90 17.38 -31.87
N ASP A 10 -4.65 16.38 -31.41
CA ASP A 10 -4.44 15.65 -30.15
C ASP A 10 -3.03 15.10 -29.98
N SER A 11 -2.29 14.93 -31.08
CA SER A 11 -0.86 14.57 -31.09
C SER A 11 0.06 15.64 -30.47
N ASP A 12 -0.30 16.93 -30.58
CA ASP A 12 0.50 18.02 -29.99
C ASP A 12 0.25 18.19 -28.47
N GLN A 13 -0.85 17.65 -27.96
CA GLN A 13 -1.14 17.65 -26.53
C GLN A 13 -0.48 16.47 -25.81
N ALA A 14 -0.24 15.36 -26.50
CA ALA A 14 0.41 14.17 -25.95
C ALA A 14 1.92 14.37 -25.68
N THR A 15 2.55 15.38 -26.29
CA THR A 15 3.99 15.64 -26.14
C THR A 15 4.32 16.64 -25.02
N ARG A 16 3.33 17.21 -24.35
CA ARG A 16 3.60 17.94 -23.10
C ARG A 16 3.99 16.93 -22.04
N LEU A 17 5.31 16.73 -21.92
CA LEU A 17 5.92 15.96 -20.84
C LEU A 17 5.32 16.44 -19.53
N ALA A 18 4.53 15.59 -18.88
CA ALA A 18 3.99 15.90 -17.58
C ALA A 18 5.16 16.27 -16.66
N PRO A 19 5.09 17.40 -15.92
CA PRO A 19 6.20 17.86 -15.11
C PRO A 19 6.61 16.76 -14.16
N VAL A 20 7.82 16.23 -14.32
CA VAL A 20 8.34 15.16 -13.46
C VAL A 20 8.38 15.70 -12.04
N SER A 21 7.58 15.11 -11.18
CA SER A 21 7.38 15.55 -9.81
C SER A 21 8.68 15.47 -8.98
N TRP A 22 8.95 16.44 -8.14
CA TRP A 22 10.04 16.41 -7.16
C TRP A 22 9.82 15.36 -6.04
N LYS A 23 8.63 14.78 -5.96
CA LYS A 23 8.27 13.82 -4.91
C LYS A 23 9.25 12.65 -4.83
N MET A 24 9.61 12.04 -5.97
CA MET A 24 10.48 10.86 -5.99
C MET A 24 11.92 11.13 -5.54
N PRO A 25 12.64 12.16 -6.06
CA PRO A 25 13.97 12.49 -5.57
C PRO A 25 13.98 12.83 -4.07
N VAL A 26 12.99 13.59 -3.60
CA VAL A 26 12.87 13.95 -2.17
C VAL A 26 12.63 12.69 -1.32
N THR A 27 11.71 11.82 -1.72
CA THR A 27 11.49 10.54 -1.03
C THR A 27 12.77 9.70 -0.97
N GLY A 28 13.54 9.65 -2.08
CA GLY A 28 14.81 8.94 -2.11
C GLY A 28 15.82 9.49 -1.10
N VAL A 29 15.96 10.81 -0.99
CA VAL A 29 16.84 11.45 0.01
C VAL A 29 16.39 11.10 1.43
N VAL A 30 15.08 11.15 1.71
CA VAL A 30 14.54 10.78 3.04
C VAL A 30 14.84 9.31 3.35
N VAL A 31 14.66 8.39 2.39
CA VAL A 31 15.00 6.97 2.57
C VAL A 31 16.48 6.78 2.89
N VAL A 32 17.37 7.46 2.15
CA VAL A 32 18.82 7.38 2.39
C VAL A 32 19.17 7.90 3.80
N LEU A 33 18.61 9.03 4.23
CA LEU A 33 18.86 9.58 5.56
C LEU A 33 18.37 8.64 6.67
N LEU A 34 17.17 8.07 6.51
CA LEU A 34 16.62 7.14 7.50
C LEU A 34 17.45 5.84 7.58
N THR A 35 17.85 5.28 6.43
CA THR A 35 18.70 4.07 6.41
C THR A 35 20.10 4.35 6.95
N ALA A 36 20.67 5.53 6.72
CA ALA A 36 21.94 5.96 7.32
C ALA A 36 21.83 6.10 8.84
N LEU A 37 20.74 6.65 9.35
CA LEU A 37 20.47 6.73 10.79
C LEU A 37 20.35 5.32 11.40
N MET A 38 19.68 4.39 10.70
CA MET A 38 19.61 2.99 11.13
C MET A 38 21.01 2.33 11.14
N ALA A 39 21.86 2.60 10.16
CA ALA A 39 23.23 2.09 10.13
C ALA A 39 24.07 2.58 11.30
N ALA A 40 23.89 3.85 11.70
CA ALA A 40 24.64 4.45 12.81
C ALA A 40 24.29 3.84 14.18
N THR A 41 23.14 3.20 14.30
CA THR A 41 22.63 2.60 15.54
C THR A 41 22.50 1.07 15.47
N ALA A 42 22.93 0.45 14.36
CA ALA A 42 22.84 -0.99 14.15
C ALA A 42 24.08 -1.70 14.66
N ASP A 43 23.92 -2.51 15.70
CA ASP A 43 24.99 -3.34 16.26
C ASP A 43 24.64 -4.83 16.20
N GLY A 44 25.65 -5.67 15.91
CA GLY A 44 25.50 -7.11 15.95
C GLY A 44 24.87 -7.74 14.70
N SER A 45 24.16 -8.85 14.90
CA SER A 45 23.53 -9.63 13.83
C SER A 45 22.02 -9.74 14.03
N THR A 46 21.30 -9.89 12.94
CA THR A 46 19.86 -10.13 12.91
C THR A 46 19.60 -11.56 12.48
N ARG A 47 18.68 -12.24 13.15
CA ARG A 47 18.23 -13.58 12.80
C ARG A 47 16.85 -13.51 12.17
N PHE A 48 16.75 -13.99 10.93
CA PHE A 48 15.50 -14.10 10.21
C PHE A 48 15.01 -15.55 10.24
N GLN A 49 13.82 -15.75 10.76
CA GLN A 49 13.16 -17.04 10.73
C GLN A 49 12.48 -17.22 9.36
N LEU A 50 12.96 -18.20 8.59
CA LEU A 50 12.48 -18.50 7.24
C LEU A 50 11.43 -19.62 7.22
N ALA A 51 11.22 -20.33 8.33
CA ALA A 51 10.21 -21.38 8.44
C ALA A 51 9.56 -21.34 9.81
N THR A 52 8.28 -21.63 9.87
CA THR A 52 7.53 -21.84 11.12
C THR A 52 7.46 -23.32 11.45
N GLY A 53 7.16 -23.65 12.70
CA GLY A 53 7.04 -25.07 13.11
C GLY A 53 5.92 -25.86 12.40
N ALA A 54 5.01 -25.16 11.71
CA ALA A 54 3.89 -25.72 10.96
C ALA A 54 4.20 -25.93 9.47
N ASP A 55 5.37 -25.47 8.99
CA ASP A 55 5.72 -25.54 7.56
C ASP A 55 6.25 -26.94 7.20
N PHE A 56 5.92 -27.40 5.98
CA PHE A 56 6.38 -28.68 5.44
C PHE A 56 7.92 -28.72 5.24
N PHE A 57 8.54 -27.56 4.97
CA PHE A 57 9.97 -27.44 4.78
C PHE A 57 10.57 -26.63 5.94
N LYS A 58 11.47 -27.28 6.69
CA LYS A 58 12.25 -26.61 7.75
C LYS A 58 13.48 -25.97 7.13
N LEU A 59 13.41 -24.68 6.89
CA LEU A 59 14.57 -23.90 6.49
C LEU A 59 15.34 -23.43 7.74
N PRO A 60 16.68 -23.47 7.73
CA PRO A 60 17.46 -22.94 8.82
C PRO A 60 17.29 -21.42 8.95
N ASP A 61 17.42 -20.90 10.16
CA ASP A 61 17.38 -19.45 10.39
C ASP A 61 18.54 -18.76 9.68
N LEU A 62 18.25 -17.68 9.00
CA LEU A 62 19.24 -16.88 8.30
C LEU A 62 19.80 -15.81 9.25
N THR A 63 21.07 -15.96 9.61
CA THR A 63 21.77 -14.96 10.44
C THR A 63 22.57 -14.03 9.54
N LEU A 64 22.24 -12.75 9.55
CA LEU A 64 22.93 -11.73 8.76
C LEU A 64 23.55 -10.68 9.66
N PRO A 65 24.79 -10.25 9.40
CA PRO A 65 25.39 -9.12 10.11
C PRO A 65 24.63 -7.84 9.72
N ALA A 66 24.15 -7.08 10.70
CA ALA A 66 23.25 -5.97 10.47
C ALA A 66 23.90 -4.84 9.65
N LEU A 67 25.06 -4.39 10.07
CA LEU A 67 25.74 -3.25 9.47
C LEU A 67 26.07 -3.45 7.99
N PRO A 68 26.70 -4.57 7.53
CA PRO A 68 26.97 -4.79 6.12
C PRO A 68 25.71 -4.82 5.25
N VAL A 69 24.64 -5.45 5.74
CA VAL A 69 23.37 -5.50 5.00
C VAL A 69 22.79 -4.11 4.82
N ILE A 70 22.72 -3.31 5.88
CA ILE A 70 22.19 -1.94 5.82
C ILE A 70 23.07 -1.07 4.88
N VAL A 71 24.40 -1.21 4.93
CA VAL A 71 25.30 -0.47 4.03
C VAL A 71 25.04 -0.81 2.56
N VAL A 72 24.85 -2.08 2.21
CA VAL A 72 24.47 -2.49 0.85
C VAL A 72 23.15 -1.86 0.43
N MET A 73 22.17 -1.83 1.34
CA MET A 73 20.86 -1.21 1.06
C MET A 73 20.96 0.32 0.92
N ILE A 74 21.83 0.99 1.69
CA ILE A 74 22.12 2.42 1.53
C ILE A 74 22.71 2.68 0.14
N LEU A 75 23.66 1.88 -0.33
CA LEU A 75 24.23 2.02 -1.65
C LEU A 75 23.18 1.83 -2.76
N ALA A 76 22.30 0.84 -2.60
CA ALA A 76 21.17 0.64 -3.52
C ALA A 76 20.20 1.83 -3.52
N ALA A 77 19.86 2.36 -2.35
CA ALA A 77 19.00 3.53 -2.20
C ALA A 77 19.66 4.80 -2.80
N LEU A 78 20.98 5.00 -2.61
CA LEU A 78 21.72 6.10 -3.20
C LEU A 78 21.73 6.00 -4.72
N ALA A 79 21.99 4.82 -5.29
CA ALA A 79 21.97 4.60 -6.73
C ALA A 79 20.57 4.88 -7.31
N ALA A 80 19.51 4.37 -6.68
CA ALA A 80 18.13 4.62 -7.07
C ALA A 80 17.76 6.11 -6.99
N THR A 81 18.20 6.80 -5.93
CA THR A 81 18.00 8.25 -5.76
C THR A 81 18.75 9.05 -6.81
N GLY A 82 20.00 8.70 -7.11
CA GLY A 82 20.79 9.32 -8.16
C GLY A 82 20.15 9.18 -9.53
N LEU A 83 19.62 7.98 -9.85
CA LEU A 83 18.85 7.74 -11.07
C LEU A 83 17.57 8.58 -11.12
N ALA A 84 16.84 8.70 -10.01
CA ALA A 84 15.65 9.53 -9.93
C ALA A 84 15.96 11.02 -10.15
N PHE A 85 17.08 11.52 -9.63
CA PHE A 85 17.57 12.87 -9.90
C PHE A 85 17.94 13.06 -11.38
N ARG A 86 18.71 12.13 -11.94
CA ARG A 86 19.09 12.18 -13.36
C ARG A 86 17.86 12.21 -14.26
N GLN A 87 16.88 11.35 -14.01
CA GLN A 87 15.65 11.27 -14.79
C GLN A 87 14.79 12.54 -14.63
N LYS A 88 14.82 13.15 -13.44
CA LYS A 88 14.20 14.46 -13.22
C LYS A 88 14.82 15.53 -14.09
N LEU A 89 16.15 15.58 -14.17
CA LEU A 89 16.90 16.57 -14.98
C LEU A 89 16.69 16.35 -16.48
N THR A 90 16.56 15.11 -16.93
CA THR A 90 16.33 14.73 -18.32
C THR A 90 14.86 14.73 -18.75
N GLY A 91 13.93 14.99 -17.83
CA GLY A 91 12.47 15.00 -18.12
C GLY A 91 11.87 13.60 -18.42
N VAL A 92 12.63 12.52 -18.19
CA VAL A 92 12.19 11.14 -18.44
C VAL A 92 11.37 10.63 -17.26
N LYS A 93 10.31 9.87 -17.53
CA LYS A 93 9.50 9.24 -16.47
C LYS A 93 10.33 8.28 -15.63
N ILE A 94 10.19 8.36 -14.31
CA ILE A 94 10.88 7.46 -13.38
C ILE A 94 10.23 6.08 -13.48
N PRO A 95 10.99 5.01 -13.85
CA PRO A 95 10.45 3.67 -13.94
C PRO A 95 10.10 3.11 -12.56
N ALA A 96 9.07 2.27 -12.51
CA ALA A 96 8.55 1.70 -11.27
C ALA A 96 9.59 0.90 -10.46
N TRP A 97 10.58 0.29 -11.13
CA TRP A 97 11.64 -0.46 -10.47
C TRP A 97 12.55 0.41 -9.59
N VAL A 98 12.78 1.68 -9.95
CA VAL A 98 13.55 2.63 -9.11
C VAL A 98 12.81 2.88 -7.80
N THR A 99 11.50 3.09 -7.86
CA THR A 99 10.67 3.25 -6.67
C THR A 99 10.62 1.97 -5.84
N ALA A 100 10.50 0.82 -6.50
CA ALA A 100 10.53 -0.49 -5.83
C ALA A 100 11.86 -0.72 -5.11
N THR A 101 12.99 -0.39 -5.74
CA THR A 101 14.33 -0.51 -5.12
C THR A 101 14.44 0.34 -3.87
N MET A 102 13.95 1.59 -3.89
CA MET A 102 13.92 2.45 -2.70
C MET A 102 13.09 1.84 -1.57
N GLY A 103 11.89 1.33 -1.91
CA GLY A 103 11.01 0.67 -0.93
C GLY A 103 11.64 -0.60 -0.33
N ILE A 104 12.20 -1.46 -1.16
CA ILE A 104 12.88 -2.69 -0.72
C ILE A 104 14.10 -2.35 0.15
N ALA A 105 14.92 -1.39 -0.27
CA ALA A 105 16.08 -0.96 0.50
C ALA A 105 15.67 -0.45 1.90
N PHE A 106 14.60 0.32 2.00
CA PHE A 106 14.09 0.79 3.27
C PHE A 106 13.57 -0.36 4.14
N VAL A 107 12.72 -1.24 3.59
CA VAL A 107 12.10 -2.34 4.35
C VAL A 107 13.16 -3.32 4.85
N VAL A 108 14.11 -3.71 3.99
CA VAL A 108 15.20 -4.62 4.38
C VAL A 108 16.08 -3.99 5.45
N SER A 109 16.46 -2.71 5.30
CA SER A 109 17.24 -1.99 6.32
C SER A 109 16.50 -1.91 7.64
N PHE A 110 15.21 -1.59 7.61
CA PHE A 110 14.37 -1.49 8.81
C PHE A 110 14.25 -2.83 9.55
N LEU A 111 13.93 -3.91 8.84
CA LEU A 111 13.83 -5.25 9.43
C LEU A 111 15.17 -5.71 10.01
N THR A 112 16.27 -5.45 9.30
CA THR A 112 17.61 -5.80 9.76
C THR A 112 17.99 -4.99 11.00
N TRP A 113 17.74 -3.70 11.01
CA TRP A 113 17.97 -2.82 12.15
C TRP A 113 17.10 -3.20 13.36
N ALA A 114 15.84 -3.52 13.15
CA ALA A 114 14.91 -3.90 14.23
C ALA A 114 15.32 -5.17 14.98
N GLY A 115 16.01 -6.10 14.29
CA GLY A 115 16.54 -7.33 14.89
C GLY A 115 18.00 -7.23 15.35
N ALA A 116 18.72 -6.15 14.99
CA ALA A 116 20.14 -6.01 15.24
C ALA A 116 20.49 -6.05 16.74
N GLY A 117 21.43 -6.90 17.12
CA GLY A 117 21.90 -7.03 18.50
C GLY A 117 20.87 -7.55 19.50
N ARG A 118 19.67 -7.88 19.07
CA ARG A 118 18.60 -8.42 19.91
C ARG A 118 18.55 -9.94 19.76
N ASN A 119 18.36 -10.67 20.85
CA ASN A 119 18.17 -12.13 20.83
C ASN A 119 16.75 -12.51 20.34
N THR A 120 16.17 -11.73 19.44
CA THR A 120 14.84 -11.94 18.88
C THR A 120 14.95 -12.43 17.45
N LEU A 121 14.14 -13.42 17.11
CA LEU A 121 13.95 -13.89 15.73
C LEU A 121 12.95 -12.99 15.02
N ILE A 122 13.28 -12.53 13.82
CA ILE A 122 12.32 -11.83 12.95
C ILE A 122 11.59 -12.88 12.10
N PRO A 123 10.29 -13.12 12.36
CA PRO A 123 9.53 -14.17 11.68
C PRO A 123 9.09 -13.68 10.29
N LEU A 124 9.98 -13.78 9.29
CA LEU A 124 9.77 -13.23 7.96
C LEU A 124 8.54 -13.83 7.27
N VAL A 125 8.37 -15.14 7.38
CA VAL A 125 7.20 -15.85 6.80
C VAL A 125 5.90 -15.40 7.44
N THR A 126 5.88 -15.23 8.76
CA THR A 126 4.69 -14.74 9.47
C THR A 126 4.35 -13.30 9.07
N ILE A 127 5.37 -12.44 8.92
CA ILE A 127 5.17 -11.05 8.45
C ILE A 127 4.58 -11.04 7.04
N LEU A 128 5.13 -11.83 6.11
CA LEU A 128 4.63 -11.92 4.74
C LEU A 128 3.21 -12.50 4.70
N ALA A 129 2.95 -13.59 5.43
CA ALA A 129 1.64 -14.20 5.50
C ALA A 129 0.58 -13.24 6.07
N SER A 130 0.92 -12.52 7.15
CA SER A 130 0.05 -11.50 7.74
C SER A 130 -0.20 -10.33 6.78
N THR A 131 0.83 -9.90 6.03
CA THR A 131 0.70 -8.84 5.03
C THR A 131 -0.27 -9.26 3.93
N VAL A 132 -0.14 -10.48 3.42
CA VAL A 132 -1.08 -11.02 2.41
C VAL A 132 -2.49 -11.12 3.00
N ALA A 133 -2.63 -11.67 4.20
CA ALA A 133 -3.94 -11.80 4.86
C ALA A 133 -4.62 -10.42 5.07
N LEU A 134 -3.88 -9.40 5.50
CA LEU A 134 -4.40 -8.05 5.67
C LEU A 134 -4.66 -7.31 4.35
N SER A 135 -4.01 -7.71 3.25
CA SER A 135 -4.26 -7.12 1.94
C SER A 135 -5.60 -7.56 1.33
N VAL A 136 -6.11 -8.72 1.70
CA VAL A 136 -7.35 -9.30 1.15
C VAL A 136 -8.55 -8.36 1.33
N PRO A 137 -8.88 -7.85 2.53
CA PRO A 137 -9.99 -6.91 2.71
C PRO A 137 -9.81 -5.63 1.90
N LEU A 138 -8.57 -5.12 1.79
CA LEU A 138 -8.27 -3.92 1.02
C LEU A 138 -8.51 -4.11 -0.48
N VAL A 139 -8.12 -5.27 -1.03
CA VAL A 139 -8.36 -5.63 -2.43
C VAL A 139 -9.87 -5.74 -2.70
N PHE A 140 -10.62 -6.45 -1.85
CA PHE A 140 -12.07 -6.56 -2.01
C PHE A 140 -12.78 -5.22 -1.83
N GLY A 141 -12.34 -4.38 -0.89
CA GLY A 141 -12.86 -3.02 -0.72
C GLY A 141 -12.62 -2.16 -1.95
N GLY A 142 -11.41 -2.21 -2.53
CA GLY A 142 -11.08 -1.52 -3.77
C GLY A 142 -11.91 -2.00 -4.96
N LEU A 143 -12.09 -3.32 -5.12
CA LEU A 143 -12.94 -3.89 -6.17
C LEU A 143 -14.42 -3.47 -6.01
N ALA A 144 -14.93 -3.48 -4.78
CA ALA A 144 -16.28 -3.01 -4.49
C ALA A 144 -16.46 -1.53 -4.86
N GLY A 145 -15.44 -0.69 -4.60
CA GLY A 145 -15.41 0.70 -5.04
C GLY A 145 -15.49 0.85 -6.55
N VAL A 146 -14.66 0.12 -7.29
CA VAL A 146 -14.65 0.15 -8.76
C VAL A 146 -16.00 -0.30 -9.35
N VAL A 147 -16.62 -1.33 -8.80
CA VAL A 147 -17.95 -1.81 -9.23
C VAL A 147 -19.01 -0.74 -8.94
N GLY A 148 -18.96 -0.11 -7.75
CA GLY A 148 -19.84 1.00 -7.39
C GLY A 148 -19.74 2.18 -8.35
N GLU A 149 -18.51 2.63 -8.65
CA GLU A 149 -18.27 3.72 -9.61
C GLU A 149 -18.81 3.41 -11.02
N ARG A 150 -18.61 2.18 -11.48
CA ARG A 150 -19.13 1.75 -12.79
C ARG A 150 -20.66 1.67 -12.85
N SER A 151 -21.32 1.40 -11.72
CA SER A 151 -22.78 1.44 -11.62
C SER A 151 -23.35 2.85 -11.45
N GLY A 152 -22.50 3.86 -11.43
CA GLY A 152 -22.89 5.27 -11.26
C GLY A 152 -23.17 5.68 -9.81
N THR A 153 -22.85 4.83 -8.86
CA THR A 153 -22.98 5.11 -7.43
C THR A 153 -21.61 5.11 -6.76
N ILE A 154 -21.23 6.23 -6.17
CA ILE A 154 -19.98 6.28 -5.37
C ILE A 154 -20.32 5.92 -3.95
N ASN A 155 -19.78 4.79 -3.48
CA ASN A 155 -19.97 4.34 -2.11
C ASN A 155 -18.82 4.86 -1.23
N ILE A 156 -19.07 5.94 -0.48
CA ILE A 156 -18.09 6.52 0.45
C ILE A 156 -18.00 5.71 1.75
N ALA A 157 -18.94 4.82 2.02
CA ALA A 157 -19.02 4.09 3.29
C ALA A 157 -18.46 2.66 3.24
N ILE A 158 -17.64 2.32 2.22
CA ILE A 158 -17.05 0.99 2.08
C ILE A 158 -16.27 0.61 3.35
N GLU A 159 -15.51 1.54 3.91
CA GLU A 159 -14.75 1.32 5.14
C GLU A 159 -15.67 1.02 6.33
N GLY A 160 -16.75 1.81 6.49
CA GLY A 160 -17.75 1.56 7.53
C GLY A 160 -18.49 0.22 7.36
N GLN A 161 -18.73 -0.20 6.11
CA GLN A 161 -19.33 -1.51 5.80
C GLN A 161 -18.40 -2.66 6.17
N LEU A 162 -17.10 -2.54 5.86
CA LEU A 162 -16.09 -3.54 6.22
C LEU A 162 -15.91 -3.62 7.73
N LEU A 163 -15.80 -2.49 8.43
CA LEU A 163 -15.69 -2.45 9.88
C LEU A 163 -16.95 -2.99 10.57
N GLY A 164 -18.14 -2.59 10.12
CA GLY A 164 -19.41 -3.11 10.61
C GLY A 164 -19.54 -4.61 10.41
N GLY A 165 -19.19 -5.09 9.21
CA GLY A 165 -19.16 -6.53 8.90
C GLY A 165 -18.22 -7.30 9.83
N ALA A 166 -17.00 -6.81 10.03
CA ALA A 166 -16.01 -7.42 10.92
C ALA A 166 -16.48 -7.44 12.38
N PHE A 167 -17.05 -6.34 12.86
CA PHE A 167 -17.58 -6.25 14.22
C PHE A 167 -18.71 -7.26 14.47
N PHE A 168 -19.73 -7.28 13.61
CA PHE A 168 -20.86 -8.22 13.77
C PHE A 168 -20.43 -9.67 13.56
N ALA A 169 -19.47 -9.95 12.69
CA ALA A 169 -18.87 -11.26 12.55
C ALA A 169 -18.22 -11.73 13.86
N ALA A 170 -17.41 -10.86 14.48
CA ALA A 170 -16.76 -11.17 15.75
C ALA A 170 -17.77 -11.40 16.88
N VAL A 171 -18.79 -10.55 16.99
CA VAL A 171 -19.85 -10.68 17.99
C VAL A 171 -20.64 -11.99 17.79
N ALA A 172 -21.10 -12.28 16.57
CA ALA A 172 -21.87 -13.48 16.27
C ALA A 172 -21.05 -14.77 16.50
N ALA A 173 -19.77 -14.79 16.09
CA ALA A 173 -18.87 -15.90 16.34
C ALA A 173 -18.64 -16.11 17.85
N SER A 174 -18.48 -15.02 18.61
CA SER A 174 -18.24 -15.07 20.04
C SER A 174 -19.46 -15.56 20.82
N LEU A 175 -20.66 -15.06 20.48
CA LEU A 175 -21.91 -15.47 21.13
C LEU A 175 -22.28 -16.93 20.87
N THR A 176 -21.97 -17.43 19.67
CA THR A 176 -22.32 -18.80 19.27
C THR A 176 -21.16 -19.79 19.44
N SER A 177 -19.97 -19.29 19.82
CA SER A 177 -18.72 -20.07 19.85
C SER A 177 -18.44 -20.81 18.53
N ASN A 178 -18.96 -20.27 17.41
CA ASN A 178 -18.84 -20.88 16.09
C ASN A 178 -18.40 -19.83 15.04
N PRO A 179 -17.19 -19.94 14.47
CA PRO A 179 -16.68 -18.96 13.50
C PRO A 179 -17.49 -18.94 12.19
N TRP A 180 -18.18 -20.03 11.83
CA TRP A 180 -19.00 -20.07 10.62
C TRP A 180 -20.24 -19.16 10.72
N VAL A 181 -20.81 -19.04 11.93
CA VAL A 181 -21.92 -18.11 12.17
C VAL A 181 -21.45 -16.67 12.01
N GLY A 182 -20.25 -16.35 12.49
CA GLY A 182 -19.63 -15.05 12.27
C GLY A 182 -19.41 -14.73 10.79
N LEU A 183 -18.91 -15.71 10.03
CA LEU A 183 -18.70 -15.55 8.58
C LEU A 183 -20.01 -15.26 7.84
N LEU A 184 -21.10 -15.91 8.22
CA LEU A 184 -22.43 -15.64 7.65
C LEU A 184 -23.01 -14.31 8.10
N ALA A 185 -22.76 -13.89 9.33
CA ALA A 185 -23.25 -12.61 9.87
C ALA A 185 -22.61 -11.38 9.21
N ALA A 186 -21.35 -11.46 8.78
CA ALA A 186 -20.61 -10.36 8.19
C ALA A 186 -21.31 -9.71 6.98
N PRO A 187 -21.72 -10.45 5.93
CA PRO A 187 -22.37 -9.86 4.76
C PRO A 187 -23.73 -9.23 5.10
N PHE A 188 -24.48 -9.79 6.05
CA PHE A 188 -25.75 -9.21 6.50
C PHE A 188 -25.56 -7.86 7.17
N ALA A 189 -24.50 -7.70 7.99
CA ALA A 189 -24.17 -6.44 8.61
C ALA A 189 -23.74 -5.39 7.60
N GLY A 190 -22.88 -5.77 6.65
CA GLY A 190 -22.46 -4.89 5.54
C GLY A 190 -23.65 -4.46 4.68
N MET A 191 -24.58 -5.38 4.40
CA MET A 191 -25.80 -5.11 3.64
C MET A 191 -26.75 -4.15 4.40
N LEU A 192 -26.86 -4.27 5.72
CA LEU A 192 -27.66 -3.36 6.54
C LEU A 192 -27.13 -1.93 6.47
N VAL A 193 -25.82 -1.73 6.55
CA VAL A 193 -25.21 -0.41 6.39
C VAL A 193 -25.44 0.13 4.97
N ALA A 194 -25.32 -0.71 3.94
CA ALA A 194 -25.62 -0.32 2.57
C ALA A 194 -27.08 0.09 2.37
N LEU A 195 -28.00 -0.65 3.00
CA LEU A 195 -29.44 -0.34 2.96
C LEU A 195 -29.75 1.01 3.62
N LEU A 196 -29.15 1.29 4.78
CA LEU A 196 -29.29 2.59 5.44
C LEU A 196 -28.80 3.74 4.55
N LEU A 197 -27.64 3.58 3.92
CA LEU A 197 -27.12 4.58 2.99
C LEU A 197 -28.03 4.77 1.77
N ALA A 198 -28.53 3.67 1.18
CA ALA A 198 -29.46 3.73 0.08
C ALA A 198 -30.76 4.43 0.49
N LEU A 199 -31.29 4.16 1.69
CA LEU A 199 -32.48 4.82 2.22
C LEU A 199 -32.26 6.33 2.33
N PHE A 200 -31.14 6.77 2.91
CA PHE A 200 -30.85 8.20 3.02
C PHE A 200 -30.57 8.84 1.66
N GLY A 201 -29.82 8.18 0.80
CA GLY A 201 -29.51 8.69 -0.54
C GLY A 201 -30.73 8.84 -1.43
N LEU A 202 -31.58 7.80 -1.49
CA LEU A 202 -32.76 7.78 -2.35
C LEU A 202 -33.96 8.54 -1.76
N ARG A 203 -34.23 8.34 -0.46
CA ARG A 203 -35.42 8.92 0.17
C ARG A 203 -35.29 10.40 0.48
N TYR A 204 -34.11 10.83 0.91
CA TYR A 204 -33.85 12.22 1.28
C TYR A 204 -33.08 13.00 0.23
N ARG A 205 -32.75 12.39 -0.92
CA ARG A 205 -32.02 13.01 -2.03
C ARG A 205 -30.75 13.75 -1.54
N VAL A 206 -30.12 13.25 -0.48
CA VAL A 206 -28.85 13.78 -0.01
C VAL A 206 -27.80 13.45 -1.08
N SER A 207 -27.27 14.49 -1.74
CA SER A 207 -26.17 14.30 -2.68
C SER A 207 -24.95 13.85 -1.90
N VAL A 208 -24.58 12.59 -2.06
CA VAL A 208 -23.38 12.00 -1.47
C VAL A 208 -22.12 12.63 -2.08
N LEU A 209 -22.27 13.35 -3.19
CA LEU A 209 -21.25 14.16 -3.82
C LEU A 209 -21.84 15.55 -4.08
N ASP A 210 -21.23 16.56 -3.48
CA ASP A 210 -21.43 17.95 -3.87
C ASP A 210 -20.86 18.11 -5.29
N ARG A 211 -21.69 17.85 -6.30
CA ARG A 211 -21.42 18.30 -7.64
C ARG A 211 -21.54 19.80 -7.63
N LYS A 212 -20.49 20.50 -7.25
CA LYS A 212 -20.31 21.86 -7.74
C LYS A 212 -20.24 21.74 -9.26
N SER A 213 -21.38 21.96 -9.89
CA SER A 213 -21.44 22.25 -11.32
C SER A 213 -20.48 23.41 -11.58
N VAL A 214 -19.34 23.09 -12.17
CA VAL A 214 -18.51 24.11 -12.82
C VAL A 214 -19.31 24.51 -14.05
N VAL A 215 -19.97 25.66 -13.94
CA VAL A 215 -20.51 26.43 -15.08
C VAL A 215 -19.35 27.10 -15.77
#